data_3a0fc81c8b8eb0fa9fcb128ecdcb5e45
#
_entry.id   3a0fc81c8b8eb0fa9fcb128ecdcb5e45
#
_cell.length_a   1.000
_cell.length_b   1.000
_cell.length_c   1.000
_cell.angle_alpha   90.00
_cell.angle_beta   90.00
_cell.angle_gamma   90.00
#
_symmetry.space_group_name_H-M   'P 1'
#
loop_
_entity.id
_entity.type
_entity.pdbx_description
1 polymer ?
#
loop_
_entity_poly.entity_id
_entity_poly.type
_entity_poly.pdbx_seq_one_letter_code
_entity_poly.pdbx_strand_id
1 'polypeptide(L)'
;MTVKLAPASSDHRCWITAELQSYLAELSQFASIEKNAEGQYNYPYLDFYWREPDRHPFIIYLNNEAAGFLLVREDLDPADGTSITEIAELYILPAF
;
A
#
# COMPACT_ATOMS: atom_id res chain seq x y z
N MET A 1 20.48 -11.17 5.46
CA MET A 1 19.10 -10.82 5.06
C MET A 1 19.12 -9.76 3.98
N THR A 2 18.40 -9.97 2.89
CA THR A 2 18.33 -9.01 1.79
C THR A 2 16.93 -8.45 1.69
N VAL A 3 16.81 -7.13 1.79
CA VAL A 3 15.55 -6.40 1.61
C VAL A 3 15.61 -5.67 0.28
N LYS A 4 14.55 -5.80 -0.52
CA LYS A 4 14.48 -5.17 -1.82
C LYS A 4 13.09 -4.58 -2.04
N LEU A 5 13.04 -3.35 -2.57
CA LEU A 5 11.80 -2.73 -3.03
C LEU A 5 11.75 -2.84 -4.55
N ALA A 6 10.61 -3.28 -5.07
CA ALA A 6 10.39 -3.33 -6.50
C ALA A 6 9.06 -2.67 -6.84
N PRO A 7 8.99 -1.84 -7.88
CA PRO A 7 7.71 -1.26 -8.30
C PRO A 7 6.69 -2.35 -8.58
N ALA A 8 5.48 -2.17 -8.07
CA ALA A 8 4.40 -3.12 -8.31
C ALA A 8 3.74 -2.82 -9.65
N SER A 9 3.76 -3.79 -10.55
CA SER A 9 3.05 -3.68 -11.82
C SER A 9 1.57 -4.00 -11.62
N SER A 10 0.77 -3.86 -12.69
CA SER A 10 -0.63 -4.24 -12.66
C SER A 10 -0.82 -5.72 -12.34
N ASP A 11 0.17 -6.56 -12.63
CA ASP A 11 0.13 -7.99 -12.30
C ASP A 11 0.17 -8.24 -10.79
N HIS A 12 0.74 -7.32 -10.02
CA HIS A 12 0.81 -7.42 -8.55
C HIS A 12 -0.44 -6.88 -7.86
N ARG A 13 -1.33 -6.24 -8.61
CA ARG A 13 -2.50 -5.57 -8.03
C ARG A 13 -3.40 -6.52 -7.24
N CYS A 14 -3.65 -7.71 -7.76
CA CYS A 14 -4.49 -8.70 -7.07
C CYS A 14 -3.87 -9.12 -5.74
N TRP A 15 -2.56 -9.32 -5.72
CA TRP A 15 -1.86 -9.69 -4.50
C TRP A 15 -1.93 -8.57 -3.45
N ILE A 16 -1.67 -7.33 -3.87
CA ILE A 16 -1.77 -6.17 -2.97
C ILE A 16 -3.20 -6.01 -2.46
N THR A 17 -4.19 -6.17 -3.34
CA THR A 17 -5.60 -6.06 -2.95
C THR A 17 -5.96 -7.05 -1.85
N ALA A 18 -5.51 -8.31 -1.99
CA ALA A 18 -5.77 -9.33 -0.99
C ALA A 18 -5.04 -9.04 0.33
N GLU A 19 -3.77 -8.67 0.26
CA GLU A 19 -2.97 -8.38 1.46
C GLU A 19 -3.42 -7.09 2.15
N LEU A 20 -3.94 -6.13 1.39
CA LEU A 20 -4.51 -4.91 1.95
C LEU A 20 -5.70 -5.21 2.85
N GLN A 21 -6.53 -6.20 2.50
CA GLN A 21 -7.64 -6.61 3.37
C GLN A 21 -7.13 -7.13 4.71
N SER A 22 -6.05 -7.91 4.72
CA SER A 22 -5.41 -8.38 5.96
C SER A 22 -4.85 -7.23 6.79
N TYR A 23 -4.22 -6.25 6.13
CA TYR A 23 -3.70 -5.04 6.77
C TYR A 23 -4.83 -4.23 7.41
N LEU A 24 -5.93 -4.01 6.68
CA LEU A 24 -7.07 -3.26 7.19
C LEU A 24 -7.77 -3.99 8.33
N ALA A 25 -7.81 -5.33 8.30
CA ALA A 25 -8.35 -6.14 9.38
C ALA A 25 -7.54 -5.94 10.67
N GLU A 26 -6.22 -5.85 10.57
CA GLU A 26 -5.37 -5.56 11.73
C GLU A 26 -5.60 -4.14 12.24
N LEU A 27 -5.67 -3.16 11.33
CA LEU A 27 -5.94 -1.78 11.71
C LEU A 27 -7.30 -1.60 12.37
N SER A 28 -8.30 -2.40 12.00
CA SER A 28 -9.65 -2.29 12.55
C SER A 28 -9.71 -2.56 14.06
N GLN A 29 -8.67 -3.16 14.63
CA GLN A 29 -8.55 -3.35 16.07
C GLN A 29 -8.25 -2.04 16.80
N PHE A 30 -7.74 -1.04 16.09
CA PHE A 30 -7.30 0.23 16.67
C PHE A 30 -8.05 1.44 16.12
N ALA A 31 -8.79 1.28 15.01
CA ALA A 31 -9.51 2.35 14.36
C ALA A 31 -10.80 1.81 13.74
N SER A 32 -11.80 2.66 13.62
CA SER A 32 -13.05 2.30 12.95
C SER A 32 -12.83 2.31 11.44
N ILE A 33 -12.91 1.14 10.82
CA ILE A 33 -12.78 0.98 9.38
C ILE A 33 -14.04 0.31 8.87
N GLU A 34 -14.72 0.96 7.92
CA GLU A 34 -15.98 0.47 7.40
C GLU A 34 -15.78 -0.66 6.39
N LYS A 35 -16.72 -1.61 6.41
CA LYS A 35 -16.81 -2.65 5.41
C LYS A 35 -17.88 -2.29 4.38
N ASN A 36 -17.65 -2.71 3.13
CA ASN A 36 -18.64 -2.55 2.07
C ASN A 36 -19.74 -3.63 2.19
N ALA A 37 -20.70 -3.61 1.25
CA ALA A 37 -21.81 -4.55 1.26
C ALA A 37 -21.38 -6.02 1.11
N GLU A 38 -20.19 -6.27 0.56
CA GLU A 38 -19.65 -7.62 0.37
C GLU A 38 -18.79 -8.09 1.55
N GLY A 39 -18.72 -7.30 2.62
CA GLY A 39 -17.94 -7.65 3.80
C GLY A 39 -16.46 -7.37 3.71
N GLN A 40 -16.03 -6.62 2.71
CA GLN A 40 -14.64 -6.22 2.54
C GLN A 40 -14.41 -4.83 3.13
N TYR A 41 -13.22 -4.63 3.68
CA TYR A 41 -12.82 -3.31 4.16
C TYR A 41 -12.69 -2.34 3.01
N ASN A 42 -13.24 -1.14 3.19
CA ASN A 42 -13.29 -0.14 2.14
C ASN A 42 -11.96 0.62 2.03
N TYR A 43 -11.37 0.62 0.83
CA TYR A 43 -10.16 1.40 0.54
C TYR A 43 -10.26 1.93 -0.89
N PRO A 44 -10.97 3.06 -1.08
CA PRO A 44 -11.30 3.55 -2.43
C PRO A 44 -10.11 4.11 -3.19
N TYR A 45 -8.98 4.37 -2.53
CA TYR A 45 -7.82 5.03 -3.14
C TYR A 45 -6.83 4.06 -3.80
N LEU A 46 -7.04 2.77 -3.69
CA LEU A 46 -6.07 1.78 -4.18
C LEU A 46 -5.83 1.89 -5.69
N ASP A 47 -6.88 2.09 -6.45
CA ASP A 47 -6.81 2.24 -7.92
C ASP A 47 -5.86 3.36 -8.35
N PHE A 48 -5.79 4.44 -7.58
CA PHE A 48 -4.98 5.60 -7.91
C PHE A 48 -3.49 5.25 -8.04
N TYR A 49 -3.02 4.21 -7.35
CA TYR A 49 -1.62 3.82 -7.39
C TYR A 49 -1.18 3.29 -8.75
N TRP A 50 -2.12 2.88 -9.60
CA TRP A 50 -1.83 2.44 -10.98
C TRP A 50 -2.32 3.42 -12.04
N ARG A 51 -3.04 4.48 -11.66
CA ARG A 51 -3.58 5.46 -12.60
C ARG A 51 -2.94 6.84 -12.47
N GLU A 52 -2.54 7.23 -11.26
CA GLU A 52 -2.03 8.58 -11.00
C GLU A 52 -0.50 8.57 -11.00
N PRO A 53 0.15 9.54 -11.69
CA PRO A 53 1.61 9.54 -11.80
C PRO A 53 2.34 9.89 -10.49
N ASP A 54 1.64 10.46 -9.53
CA ASP A 54 2.21 10.84 -8.24
C ASP A 54 2.07 9.76 -7.17
N ARG A 55 1.58 8.58 -7.53
CA ARG A 55 1.40 7.46 -6.62
C ARG A 55 2.20 6.26 -7.08
N HIS A 56 2.90 5.64 -6.12
CA HIS A 56 3.88 4.60 -6.43
C HIS A 56 3.66 3.39 -5.52
N PRO A 57 3.14 2.27 -6.06
CA PRO A 57 3.02 1.03 -5.29
C PRO A 57 4.31 0.22 -5.42
N PHE A 58 4.75 -0.36 -4.32
CA PHE A 58 5.95 -1.22 -4.26
C PHE A 58 5.63 -2.53 -3.58
N ILE A 59 6.31 -3.58 -4.02
CA ILE A 59 6.38 -4.84 -3.30
C ILE A 59 7.67 -4.86 -2.49
N ILE A 60 7.58 -5.28 -1.25
CA ILE A 60 8.75 -5.49 -0.39
C ILE A 60 9.13 -6.96 -0.46
N TYR A 61 10.34 -7.23 -0.94
CA TYR A 61 10.89 -8.58 -0.99
C TYR A 61 11.90 -8.76 0.13
N LEU A 62 11.82 -9.90 0.80
CA LEU A 62 12.77 -10.33 1.81
C LEU A 62 13.33 -11.67 1.36
N ASN A 63 14.62 -11.72 1.08
CA ASN A 63 15.29 -12.92 0.54
C ASN A 63 14.56 -13.48 -0.70
N ASN A 64 14.13 -12.61 -1.60
CA ASN A 64 13.41 -12.93 -2.84
C ASN A 64 11.97 -13.43 -2.65
N GLU A 65 11.43 -13.33 -1.47
CA GLU A 65 10.01 -13.64 -1.22
C GLU A 65 9.22 -12.35 -0.97
N ALA A 66 8.02 -12.27 -1.54
CA ALA A 66 7.15 -11.13 -1.31
C ALA A 66 6.71 -11.12 0.16
N ALA A 67 7.17 -10.13 0.90
CA ALA A 67 6.96 -10.04 2.35
C ALA A 67 6.00 -8.94 2.75
N GLY A 68 5.68 -8.01 1.86
CA GLY A 68 4.80 -6.91 2.17
C GLY A 68 4.63 -5.94 1.02
N PHE A 69 4.00 -4.82 1.30
CA PHE A 69 3.82 -3.77 0.30
C PHE A 69 4.05 -2.40 0.92
N LEU A 70 4.33 -1.43 0.05
CA LEU A 70 4.53 -0.05 0.42
C LEU A 70 3.78 0.81 -0.60
N LEU A 71 2.88 1.65 -0.14
CA LEU A 71 2.15 2.60 -0.97
C LEU A 71 2.67 4.00 -0.67
N VAL A 72 3.23 4.63 -1.69
CA VAL A 72 3.88 5.94 -1.57
C VAL A 72 3.19 6.93 -2.47
N ARG A 73 3.02 8.16 -1.99
CA ARG A 73 2.51 9.24 -2.84
C ARG A 73 3.42 10.45 -2.73
N GLU A 74 3.46 11.23 -3.80
CA GLU A 74 4.16 12.49 -3.88
C GLU A 74 3.14 13.63 -3.83
N ASP A 75 3.42 14.62 -3.00
CA ASP A 75 2.61 15.82 -2.88
C ASP A 75 3.49 17.05 -3.03
N LEU A 76 2.88 18.19 -3.32
CA LEU A 76 3.58 19.46 -3.34
C LEU A 76 3.38 20.17 -1.98
N ASP A 77 4.46 20.69 -1.45
CA ASP A 77 4.39 21.54 -0.26
C ASP A 77 3.68 22.84 -0.64
N PRO A 78 2.55 23.19 0.01
CA PRO A 78 1.84 24.42 -0.34
C PRO A 78 2.61 25.69 0.00
N ALA A 79 3.63 25.59 0.86
CA ALA A 79 4.39 26.76 1.26
C ALA A 79 5.44 27.17 0.23
N ASP A 80 6.10 26.23 -0.44
CA ASP A 80 7.22 26.53 -1.35
C ASP A 80 7.16 25.76 -2.68
N GLY A 81 6.16 24.89 -2.88
CA GLY A 81 6.00 24.14 -4.11
C GLY A 81 6.97 22.97 -4.28
N THR A 82 7.74 22.63 -3.26
CA THR A 82 8.64 21.46 -3.34
C THR A 82 7.87 20.15 -3.28
N SER A 83 8.46 19.10 -3.84
CA SER A 83 7.87 17.77 -3.79
C SER A 83 8.11 17.13 -2.43
N ILE A 84 7.06 16.56 -1.84
CA ILE A 84 7.11 15.82 -0.59
C ILE A 84 6.72 14.38 -0.91
N THR A 85 7.52 13.42 -0.42
CA THR A 85 7.20 12.00 -0.54
C THR A 85 6.63 11.51 0.77
N GLU A 86 5.43 10.93 0.73
CA GLU A 86 4.76 10.39 1.91
C GLU A 86 4.53 8.90 1.77
N ILE A 87 4.77 8.17 2.86
CA ILE A 87 4.35 6.77 2.95
C ILE A 87 2.89 6.76 3.38
N ALA A 88 2.00 6.36 2.46
CA ALA A 88 0.59 6.28 2.75
C ALA A 88 0.25 5.01 3.54
N GLU A 89 0.80 3.87 3.11
CA GLU A 89 0.57 2.58 3.76
C GLU A 89 1.85 1.73 3.71
N LEU A 90 2.09 0.99 4.80
CA LEU A 90 3.21 0.05 4.90
C LEU A 90 2.74 -1.19 5.64
N TYR A 91 2.90 -2.36 5.04
CA TYR A 91 2.50 -3.62 5.67
C TYR A 91 3.54 -4.70 5.42
N ILE A 92 3.92 -5.38 6.48
CA ILE A 92 4.75 -6.58 6.43
C ILE A 92 3.88 -7.76 6.89
N LEU A 93 3.87 -8.84 6.11
CA LEU A 93 3.08 -10.02 6.43
C LEU A 93 3.55 -10.65 7.75
N PRO A 94 2.63 -11.24 8.54
CA PRO A 94 3.00 -11.82 9.85
C PRO A 94 4.04 -12.91 9.78
N ALA A 95 4.19 -13.61 8.64
CA ALA A 95 5.19 -14.65 8.47
C ALA A 95 6.63 -14.11 8.41
N PHE A 96 6.79 -12.81 8.26
CA PHE A 96 8.07 -12.13 8.19
C PHE A 96 8.20 -11.14 9.34
#